data_4966f81b0394b6de92684c4311ec23fe
#
_entry.id   4966f81b0394b6de92684c4311ec23fe
#
_cell.length_a   1.000
_cell.length_b   1.000
_cell.length_c   1.000
_cell.angle_alpha   90.00
_cell.angle_beta   90.00
_cell.angle_gamma   90.00
#
_symmetry.space_group_name_H-M   'P 1'
#
loop_
_entity.id
_entity.type
_entity.pdbx_description
1 polymer ?
#
loop_
_entity_poly.entity_id
_entity_poly.type
_entity_poly.pdbx_seq_one_letter_code
_entity_poly.pdbx_strand_id
1 'polypeptide(L)'
;ARELAVITKEALGHELLRKIFATKKATIPFNGEDGGRLLVNHNKMLSYYDGAIGVKTGFTKSTGRSLVSAAKRDGMTLICVTLNAPDDWHDHTELLDYGFENFYRAVIADAGEYFYQFSVTGASKKTVTLTNTQPLILTLPRSHQKTKYTVTAHSHFIFAPITRGQTVANVYVSAYGQTVSSPLIATETLTANNDSASLWRKFLNIFKKD
;
A
#
# COMPACT_ATOMS: atom_id res chain seq x y z
N ALA A 1 -0.98 -15.67 -15.56
CA ALA A 1 -1.52 -15.51 -14.18
C ALA A 1 -1.00 -14.25 -13.50
N ARG A 2 0.31 -13.97 -13.52
CA ARG A 2 0.93 -12.84 -12.80
C ARG A 2 0.33 -11.48 -13.21
N GLU A 3 0.16 -11.22 -14.51
CA GLU A 3 -0.43 -9.97 -15.01
C GLU A 3 -1.88 -9.80 -14.55
N LEU A 4 -2.65 -10.89 -14.52
CA LEU A 4 -4.03 -10.86 -13.99
C LEU A 4 -4.05 -10.53 -12.49
N ALA A 5 -3.08 -11.02 -11.72
CA ALA A 5 -2.96 -10.67 -10.30
C ALA A 5 -2.63 -9.17 -10.13
N VAL A 6 -1.75 -8.60 -10.97
CA VAL A 6 -1.40 -7.16 -10.94
C VAL A 6 -2.62 -6.31 -11.28
N ILE A 7 -3.33 -6.64 -12.37
CA ILE A 7 -4.57 -5.95 -12.78
C ILE A 7 -5.62 -6.03 -11.67
N THR A 8 -5.78 -7.22 -11.05
CA THR A 8 -6.72 -7.42 -9.95
C THR A 8 -6.36 -6.58 -8.73
N LYS A 9 -5.08 -6.51 -8.37
CA LYS A 9 -4.60 -5.68 -7.27
C LYS A 9 -4.98 -4.22 -7.48
N GLU A 10 -4.75 -3.68 -8.69
CA GLU A 10 -5.13 -2.32 -9.04
C GLU A 10 -6.65 -2.12 -8.99
N ALA A 11 -7.40 -3.02 -9.61
CA ALA A 11 -8.86 -2.96 -9.63
C ALA A 11 -9.48 -2.99 -8.22
N LEU A 12 -8.92 -3.79 -7.31
CA LEU A 12 -9.33 -3.82 -5.90
C LEU A 12 -9.00 -2.52 -5.14
N GLY A 13 -8.13 -1.66 -5.67
CA GLY A 13 -7.91 -0.30 -5.18
C GLY A 13 -9.12 0.62 -5.39
N HIS A 14 -9.97 0.35 -6.39
CA HIS A 14 -11.13 1.15 -6.73
C HIS A 14 -12.39 0.67 -6.02
N GLU A 15 -13.03 1.55 -5.23
CA GLU A 15 -14.20 1.21 -4.41
C GLU A 15 -15.38 0.66 -5.24
N LEU A 16 -15.68 1.28 -6.36
CA LEU A 16 -16.76 0.85 -7.25
C LEU A 16 -16.52 -0.57 -7.78
N LEU A 17 -15.30 -0.89 -8.20
CA LEU A 17 -14.96 -2.23 -8.71
C LEU A 17 -15.04 -3.27 -7.59
N ARG A 18 -14.56 -2.98 -6.38
CA ARG A 18 -14.74 -3.87 -5.23
C ARG A 18 -16.22 -4.21 -4.98
N LYS A 19 -17.08 -3.18 -5.02
CA LYS A 19 -18.52 -3.37 -4.83
C LYS A 19 -19.11 -4.25 -5.93
N ILE A 20 -18.75 -4.02 -7.20
CA ILE A 20 -19.22 -4.83 -8.32
C ILE A 20 -18.75 -6.28 -8.18
N PHE A 21 -17.46 -6.51 -7.92
CA PHE A 21 -16.90 -7.86 -7.77
C PHE A 21 -17.54 -8.66 -6.64
N ALA A 22 -17.84 -8.01 -5.52
CA ALA A 22 -18.45 -8.65 -4.33
C ALA A 22 -19.96 -8.82 -4.44
N THR A 23 -20.62 -8.23 -5.45
CA THR A 23 -22.08 -8.31 -5.61
C THR A 23 -22.48 -9.71 -6.05
N LYS A 24 -23.25 -10.42 -5.20
CA LYS A 24 -23.75 -11.77 -5.48
C LYS A 24 -24.93 -11.77 -6.45
N LYS A 25 -25.85 -10.80 -6.28
CA LYS A 25 -27.05 -10.62 -7.11
C LYS A 25 -27.35 -9.13 -7.25
N ALA A 26 -27.84 -8.72 -8.41
CA ALA A 26 -28.33 -7.36 -8.63
C ALA A 26 -29.47 -7.38 -9.64
N THR A 27 -30.48 -6.55 -9.43
CA THR A 27 -31.52 -6.28 -10.44
C THR A 27 -31.18 -4.96 -11.11
N ILE A 28 -31.06 -4.97 -12.43
CA ILE A 28 -30.81 -3.77 -13.23
C ILE A 28 -32.06 -3.44 -14.07
N PRO A 29 -32.42 -2.15 -14.21
CA PRO A 29 -33.52 -1.73 -15.09
C PRO A 29 -33.29 -2.24 -16.53
N PHE A 30 -34.33 -2.73 -17.17
CA PHE A 30 -34.26 -3.19 -18.55
C PHE A 30 -35.42 -2.61 -19.35
N ASN A 31 -35.11 -1.80 -20.35
CA ASN A 31 -36.03 -1.26 -21.38
C ASN A 31 -37.42 -0.82 -20.93
N GLY A 32 -37.56 -0.20 -19.73
CA GLY A 32 -38.83 0.33 -19.26
C GLY A 32 -39.81 -0.72 -18.75
N GLU A 33 -39.41 -1.98 -18.59
CA GLU A 33 -40.22 -3.02 -17.96
C GLU A 33 -40.19 -2.87 -16.41
N ASP A 34 -41.35 -2.88 -15.80
CA ASP A 34 -41.50 -2.96 -14.34
C ASP A 34 -40.90 -4.29 -13.84
N GLY A 35 -39.82 -4.22 -13.04
CA GLY A 35 -39.22 -5.41 -12.43
C GLY A 35 -37.73 -5.59 -12.77
N GLY A 36 -37.24 -5.11 -13.90
CA GLY A 36 -35.83 -5.19 -14.30
C GLY A 36 -35.29 -6.62 -14.51
N ARG A 37 -34.00 -6.74 -14.84
CA ARG A 37 -33.33 -8.01 -15.07
C ARG A 37 -32.50 -8.42 -13.85
N LEU A 38 -32.80 -9.58 -13.26
CA LEU A 38 -31.98 -10.16 -12.21
C LEU A 38 -30.69 -10.75 -12.80
N LEU A 39 -29.56 -10.28 -12.31
CA LEU A 39 -28.23 -10.82 -12.59
C LEU A 39 -27.72 -11.57 -11.36
N VAL A 40 -27.12 -12.74 -11.58
CA VAL A 40 -26.50 -13.57 -10.53
C VAL A 40 -25.02 -13.74 -10.88
N ASN A 41 -24.16 -13.45 -9.93
CA ASN A 41 -22.72 -13.62 -10.11
C ASN A 41 -22.36 -15.12 -10.16
N HIS A 42 -21.64 -15.53 -11.18
CA HIS A 42 -21.23 -16.90 -11.37
C HIS A 42 -20.04 -17.31 -10.49
N ASN A 43 -19.40 -16.36 -9.81
CA ASN A 43 -18.30 -16.64 -8.89
C ASN A 43 -18.82 -17.30 -7.60
N LYS A 44 -18.75 -18.61 -7.55
CA LYS A 44 -19.22 -19.40 -6.40
C LYS A 44 -18.42 -19.11 -5.13
N MET A 45 -17.14 -18.70 -5.22
CA MET A 45 -16.33 -18.33 -4.05
C MET A 45 -17.01 -17.30 -3.16
N LEU A 46 -17.75 -16.36 -3.74
CA LEU A 46 -18.51 -15.35 -2.98
C LEU A 46 -19.54 -15.95 -2.02
N SER A 47 -19.97 -17.19 -2.23
CA SER A 47 -21.02 -17.83 -1.45
C SER A 47 -20.51 -18.81 -0.40
N TYR A 48 -19.39 -19.50 -0.65
CA TYR A 48 -18.93 -20.56 0.24
C TYR A 48 -17.51 -20.36 0.80
N TYR A 49 -16.72 -19.41 0.27
CA TYR A 49 -15.41 -19.12 0.85
C TYR A 49 -15.50 -17.89 1.76
N ASP A 50 -15.13 -18.06 3.03
CA ASP A 50 -15.15 -16.97 4.00
C ASP A 50 -14.16 -15.85 3.64
N GLY A 51 -14.66 -14.61 3.70
CA GLY A 51 -13.87 -13.43 3.32
C GLY A 51 -13.75 -13.20 1.81
N ALA A 52 -14.38 -14.00 0.92
CA ALA A 52 -14.32 -13.78 -0.52
C ALA A 52 -14.92 -12.42 -0.94
N ILE A 53 -14.17 -11.66 -1.76
CA ILE A 53 -14.53 -10.30 -2.23
C ILE A 53 -14.57 -10.17 -3.76
N GLY A 54 -14.40 -11.27 -4.50
CA GLY A 54 -14.47 -11.27 -5.98
C GLY A 54 -13.65 -12.41 -6.57
N VAL A 55 -13.31 -12.43 -7.87
CA VAL A 55 -13.26 -11.26 -8.77
C VAL A 55 -13.90 -11.61 -10.12
N LYS A 56 -13.31 -12.59 -10.91
CA LYS A 56 -13.77 -12.91 -12.27
C LYS A 56 -13.62 -14.38 -12.62
N THR A 57 -14.66 -14.96 -13.17
CA THR A 57 -14.67 -16.29 -13.77
C THR A 57 -14.43 -16.21 -15.29
N GLY A 58 -13.82 -17.21 -15.88
CA GLY A 58 -13.63 -17.34 -17.31
C GLY A 58 -13.70 -18.79 -17.77
N PHE A 59 -14.32 -19.02 -18.91
CA PHE A 59 -14.37 -20.33 -19.55
C PHE A 59 -14.53 -20.22 -21.06
N THR A 60 -13.71 -20.95 -21.79
CA THR A 60 -13.99 -21.29 -23.20
C THR A 60 -13.65 -22.76 -23.44
N LYS A 61 -14.21 -23.35 -24.48
CA LYS A 61 -13.90 -24.75 -24.84
C LYS A 61 -12.41 -24.95 -25.17
N SER A 62 -11.73 -23.95 -25.69
CA SER A 62 -10.33 -24.01 -26.11
C SER A 62 -9.35 -23.72 -24.96
N THR A 63 -9.72 -22.88 -23.99
CA THR A 63 -8.82 -22.41 -22.92
C THR A 63 -9.12 -23.04 -21.56
N GLY A 64 -10.19 -23.82 -21.45
CA GLY A 64 -10.63 -24.41 -20.18
C GLY A 64 -11.14 -23.37 -19.18
N ARG A 65 -11.22 -23.76 -17.92
CA ARG A 65 -11.66 -22.94 -16.81
C ARG A 65 -10.52 -22.06 -16.30
N SER A 66 -10.83 -20.81 -16.07
CA SER A 66 -9.89 -19.84 -15.49
C SER A 66 -10.61 -19.02 -14.44
N LEU A 67 -9.95 -18.79 -13.32
CA LEU A 67 -10.54 -18.07 -12.18
C LEU A 67 -9.54 -17.07 -11.64
N VAL A 68 -10.06 -15.88 -11.30
CA VAL A 68 -9.41 -14.94 -10.42
C VAL A 68 -10.30 -14.77 -9.22
N SER A 69 -9.81 -15.10 -8.03
CA SER A 69 -10.49 -14.82 -6.77
C SER A 69 -9.67 -13.92 -5.88
N ALA A 70 -10.35 -13.24 -4.97
CA ALA A 70 -9.71 -12.50 -3.89
C ALA A 70 -10.52 -12.71 -2.61
N ALA A 71 -9.80 -12.82 -1.49
CA ALA A 71 -10.38 -12.92 -0.17
C ALA A 71 -9.66 -11.99 0.80
N LYS A 72 -10.39 -11.48 1.80
CA LYS A 72 -9.84 -10.59 2.83
C LYS A 72 -10.17 -11.13 4.21
N ARG A 73 -9.13 -11.36 5.03
CA ARG A 73 -9.23 -11.73 6.46
C ARG A 73 -8.19 -10.94 7.26
N ASP A 74 -8.52 -10.46 8.43
CA ASP A 74 -7.61 -9.77 9.37
C ASP A 74 -6.80 -8.63 8.72
N GLY A 75 -7.45 -7.89 7.80
CA GLY A 75 -6.81 -6.79 7.08
C GLY A 75 -5.84 -7.22 5.97
N MET A 76 -5.58 -8.51 5.77
CA MET A 76 -4.81 -9.07 4.67
C MET A 76 -5.73 -9.44 3.51
N THR A 77 -5.36 -9.05 2.29
CA THR A 77 -6.06 -9.44 1.05
C THR A 77 -5.16 -10.36 0.24
N LEU A 78 -5.66 -11.53 -0.11
CA LEU A 78 -5.01 -12.47 -1.01
C LEU A 78 -5.71 -12.49 -2.37
N ILE A 79 -4.94 -12.66 -3.43
CA ILE A 79 -5.41 -12.83 -4.81
C ILE A 79 -4.90 -14.17 -5.31
N CYS A 80 -5.81 -15.00 -5.80
CA CYS A 80 -5.49 -16.27 -6.45
C CYS A 80 -5.88 -16.23 -7.91
N VAL A 81 -5.03 -16.78 -8.78
CA VAL A 81 -5.27 -16.84 -10.24
C VAL A 81 -4.90 -18.24 -10.75
N THR A 82 -5.88 -18.94 -11.31
CA THR A 82 -5.66 -20.17 -12.06
C THR A 82 -6.06 -20.00 -13.52
N LEU A 83 -5.33 -20.67 -14.41
CA LEU A 83 -5.61 -20.72 -15.85
C LEU A 83 -5.65 -22.18 -16.27
N ASN A 84 -6.70 -22.57 -17.03
CA ASN A 84 -6.94 -23.93 -17.47
C ASN A 84 -6.91 -24.95 -16.31
N ALA A 85 -7.60 -24.64 -15.23
CA ALA A 85 -7.69 -25.48 -14.03
C ALA A 85 -9.12 -26.05 -13.92
N PRO A 86 -9.30 -27.37 -14.15
CA PRO A 86 -10.63 -27.99 -14.17
C PRO A 86 -11.37 -27.87 -12.84
N ASP A 87 -10.64 -27.93 -11.73
CA ASP A 87 -11.17 -27.84 -10.36
C ASP A 87 -10.83 -26.49 -9.70
N ASP A 88 -11.00 -25.42 -10.46
CA ASP A 88 -10.64 -24.05 -10.06
C ASP A 88 -11.19 -23.60 -8.69
N TRP A 89 -12.37 -24.09 -8.29
CA TRP A 89 -12.96 -23.75 -6.99
C TRP A 89 -12.20 -24.37 -5.82
N HIS A 90 -11.83 -25.65 -5.95
CA HIS A 90 -11.04 -26.36 -4.94
C HIS A 90 -9.62 -25.81 -4.88
N ASP A 91 -8.95 -25.68 -6.02
CA ASP A 91 -7.61 -25.10 -6.13
C ASP A 91 -7.52 -23.73 -5.44
N HIS A 92 -8.52 -22.85 -5.67
CA HIS A 92 -8.55 -21.53 -5.06
C HIS A 92 -8.80 -21.57 -3.55
N THR A 93 -9.61 -22.52 -3.07
CA THR A 93 -9.83 -22.73 -1.63
C THR A 93 -8.53 -23.12 -0.95
N GLU A 94 -7.84 -24.13 -1.46
CA GLU A 94 -6.56 -24.60 -0.90
C GLU A 94 -5.48 -23.51 -0.94
N LEU A 95 -5.35 -22.79 -2.06
CA LEU A 95 -4.34 -21.75 -2.22
C LEU A 95 -4.60 -20.53 -1.29
N LEU A 96 -5.85 -20.15 -1.11
CA LEU A 96 -6.22 -19.07 -0.21
C LEU A 96 -6.02 -19.46 1.26
N ASP A 97 -6.41 -20.70 1.62
CA ASP A 97 -6.19 -21.24 2.96
C ASP A 97 -4.69 -21.32 3.26
N TYR A 98 -3.89 -21.88 2.34
CA TYR A 98 -2.44 -21.87 2.45
C TYR A 98 -1.89 -20.46 2.69
N GLY A 99 -2.40 -19.45 1.96
CA GLY A 99 -1.97 -18.09 2.11
C GLY A 99 -2.29 -17.50 3.48
N PHE A 100 -3.52 -17.68 3.98
CA PHE A 100 -3.92 -17.16 5.29
C PHE A 100 -3.30 -17.93 6.46
N GLU A 101 -3.02 -19.21 6.31
CA GLU A 101 -2.35 -20.03 7.33
C GLU A 101 -0.86 -19.72 7.45
N ASN A 102 -0.19 -19.48 6.33
CA ASN A 102 1.27 -19.35 6.30
C ASN A 102 1.79 -17.91 6.34
N PHE A 103 0.93 -16.93 6.09
CA PHE A 103 1.32 -15.51 6.08
C PHE A 103 0.45 -14.69 7.02
N TYR A 104 0.95 -13.53 7.40
CA TYR A 104 0.20 -12.55 8.20
C TYR A 104 0.56 -11.13 7.81
N ARG A 105 -0.34 -10.21 8.10
CA ARG A 105 -0.15 -8.77 7.95
C ARG A 105 0.64 -8.25 9.16
N ALA A 106 1.89 -7.86 8.94
CA ALA A 106 2.75 -7.26 9.95
C ALA A 106 2.65 -5.74 9.87
N VAL A 107 2.12 -5.11 10.90
CA VAL A 107 2.16 -3.65 11.07
C VAL A 107 3.48 -3.31 11.73
N ILE A 108 4.37 -2.64 10.99
CA ILE A 108 5.67 -2.20 11.50
C ILE A 108 5.51 -0.86 12.22
N ALA A 109 4.69 0.03 11.66
CA ALA A 109 4.24 1.28 12.28
C ALA A 109 2.94 1.73 11.61
N ASP A 110 1.99 2.23 12.38
CA ASP A 110 0.84 2.96 11.84
C ASP A 110 1.23 4.38 11.40
N ALA A 111 0.35 5.08 10.70
CA ALA A 111 0.61 6.45 10.27
C ALA A 111 0.84 7.36 11.49
N GLY A 112 1.93 8.08 11.49
CA GLY A 112 2.32 8.96 12.60
C GLY A 112 3.05 8.28 13.75
N GLU A 113 3.30 6.97 13.70
CA GLU A 113 3.94 6.23 14.81
C GLU A 113 5.43 5.99 14.61
N TYR A 114 5.95 6.08 13.37
CA TYR A 114 7.38 5.96 13.12
C TYR A 114 8.04 7.34 13.26
N PHE A 115 9.02 7.45 14.16
CA PHE A 115 9.77 8.68 14.40
C PHE A 115 11.24 8.49 14.05
N TYR A 116 11.80 9.48 13.38
CA TYR A 116 13.22 9.51 13.00
C TYR A 116 13.78 10.92 13.18
N GLN A 117 15.03 11.01 13.69
CA GLN A 117 15.71 12.29 13.86
C GLN A 117 16.71 12.51 12.73
N PHE A 118 16.58 13.61 12.04
CA PHE A 118 17.50 14.06 10.99
C PHE A 118 18.29 15.29 11.42
N SER A 119 19.56 15.33 10.99
CA SER A 119 20.40 16.51 11.15
C SER A 119 19.97 17.61 10.19
N VAL A 120 19.91 18.84 10.67
CA VAL A 120 19.51 20.05 9.91
C VAL A 120 20.66 21.04 9.91
N THR A 121 20.98 21.57 8.73
CA THR A 121 22.00 22.61 8.55
C THR A 121 21.32 23.98 8.46
N GLY A 122 21.91 24.99 9.10
CA GLY A 122 21.44 26.37 9.04
C GLY A 122 20.24 26.69 9.93
N ALA A 123 19.87 25.81 10.87
CA ALA A 123 18.87 26.07 11.89
C ALA A 123 19.47 26.25 13.29
N SER A 124 18.74 26.87 14.21
CA SER A 124 19.15 26.98 15.62
C SER A 124 19.15 25.61 16.30
N LYS A 125 18.24 24.73 15.94
CA LYS A 125 18.18 23.33 16.38
C LYS A 125 18.87 22.47 15.35
N LYS A 126 19.81 21.61 15.80
CA LYS A 126 20.62 20.77 14.92
C LYS A 126 19.89 19.56 14.33
N THR A 127 18.73 19.19 14.87
CA THR A 127 17.95 18.03 14.43
C THR A 127 16.47 18.40 14.33
N VAL A 128 15.78 17.72 13.42
CA VAL A 128 14.31 17.74 13.28
C VAL A 128 13.77 16.33 13.46
N THR A 129 12.65 16.19 14.14
CA THR A 129 11.92 14.93 14.24
C THR A 129 10.98 14.81 13.04
N LEU A 130 11.05 13.68 12.35
CA LEU A 130 10.17 13.33 11.24
C LEU A 130 9.26 12.18 11.63
N THR A 131 8.08 12.10 11.03
CA THR A 131 7.14 10.99 11.20
C THR A 131 6.55 10.55 9.86
N ASN A 132 6.14 9.27 9.78
CA ASN A 132 5.53 8.69 8.58
C ASN A 132 4.08 9.17 8.39
N THR A 133 3.65 9.35 7.14
CA THR A 133 2.28 9.77 6.80
C THR A 133 1.37 8.61 6.45
N GLN A 134 1.94 7.44 6.11
CA GLN A 134 1.22 6.24 5.73
C GLN A 134 1.70 5.06 6.58
N PRO A 135 0.83 4.06 6.85
CA PRO A 135 1.24 2.89 7.61
C PRO A 135 2.30 2.08 6.86
N LEU A 136 3.25 1.55 7.58
CA LEU A 136 4.30 0.65 7.10
C LEU A 136 3.90 -0.79 7.41
N ILE A 137 3.40 -1.50 6.40
CA ILE A 137 2.80 -2.82 6.55
C ILE A 137 3.44 -3.78 5.55
N LEU A 138 3.89 -4.93 6.04
CA LEU A 138 4.41 -6.03 5.23
C LEU A 138 3.55 -7.27 5.39
N THR A 139 3.56 -8.15 4.39
CA THR A 139 3.04 -9.51 4.51
C THR A 139 4.22 -10.44 4.79
N LEU A 140 4.23 -11.07 5.97
CA LEU A 140 5.35 -11.86 6.44
C LEU A 140 4.95 -13.32 6.66
N PRO A 141 5.86 -14.30 6.43
CA PRO A 141 5.58 -15.70 6.72
C PRO A 141 5.53 -15.96 8.23
N ARG A 142 4.58 -16.80 8.67
CA ARG A 142 4.42 -17.20 10.08
C ARG A 142 5.51 -18.14 10.57
N SER A 143 6.20 -18.84 9.67
CA SER A 143 7.25 -19.82 10.01
C SER A 143 8.49 -19.23 10.68
N HIS A 144 8.65 -17.89 10.68
CA HIS A 144 9.79 -17.21 11.27
C HIS A 144 9.35 -16.29 12.39
N GLN A 145 9.46 -16.76 13.64
CA GLN A 145 9.10 -16.01 14.85
C GLN A 145 9.89 -14.69 15.05
N LYS A 146 11.00 -14.50 14.34
CA LYS A 146 11.79 -13.26 14.32
C LYS A 146 12.12 -12.88 12.88
N THR A 147 11.13 -12.42 12.16
CA THR A 147 11.36 -11.87 10.81
C THR A 147 12.21 -10.61 10.93
N LYS A 148 13.41 -10.67 10.34
CA LYS A 148 14.25 -9.48 10.18
C LYS A 148 13.72 -8.66 9.02
N TYR A 149 13.44 -7.40 9.27
CA TYR A 149 13.17 -6.41 8.23
C TYR A 149 14.22 -5.30 8.31
N THR A 150 14.50 -4.68 7.16
CA THR A 150 15.42 -3.55 7.07
C THR A 150 14.61 -2.27 6.96
N VAL A 151 14.93 -1.29 7.79
CA VAL A 151 14.37 0.06 7.71
C VAL A 151 15.47 1.00 7.20
N THR A 152 15.20 1.69 6.11
CA THR A 152 16.11 2.66 5.53
C THR A 152 15.38 3.98 5.32
N ALA A 153 15.94 5.07 5.83
CA ALA A 153 15.42 6.39 5.57
C ALA A 153 16.38 7.13 4.62
N HIS A 154 15.86 7.54 3.48
CA HIS A 154 16.62 8.31 2.49
C HIS A 154 16.21 9.77 2.55
N SER A 155 17.17 10.64 2.80
CA SER A 155 17.02 12.06 2.60
C SER A 155 18.26 12.61 1.88
N HIS A 156 18.04 13.67 1.15
CA HIS A 156 19.12 14.58 0.78
C HIS A 156 19.46 15.48 1.97
N PHE A 157 20.51 16.30 1.85
CA PHE A 157 20.83 17.28 2.89
C PHE A 157 19.64 18.14 3.24
N ILE A 158 19.34 18.27 4.54
CA ILE A 158 18.23 19.06 5.03
C ILE A 158 18.74 20.41 5.49
N PHE A 159 18.18 21.47 4.92
CA PHE A 159 18.50 22.84 5.26
C PHE A 159 17.28 23.55 5.84
N ALA A 160 17.50 24.44 6.82
CA ALA A 160 16.46 25.35 7.28
C ALA A 160 16.20 26.45 6.21
N PRO A 161 14.98 27.02 6.15
CA PRO A 161 13.84 26.73 7.03
C PRO A 161 13.11 25.43 6.67
N ILE A 162 12.50 24.80 7.68
CA ILE A 162 11.63 23.63 7.54
C ILE A 162 10.29 23.99 8.17
N THR A 163 9.20 23.68 7.47
CA THR A 163 7.85 23.90 7.99
C THR A 163 7.24 22.60 8.50
N ARG A 164 6.51 22.66 9.61
CA ARG A 164 5.73 21.51 10.10
C ARG A 164 4.82 20.97 9.00
N GLY A 165 4.81 19.65 8.80
CA GLY A 165 4.05 18.98 7.73
C GLY A 165 4.78 18.91 6.38
N GLN A 166 5.93 19.58 6.23
CA GLN A 166 6.75 19.49 5.01
C GLN A 166 7.33 18.09 4.87
N THR A 167 7.18 17.49 3.69
CA THR A 167 7.86 16.23 3.35
C THR A 167 9.35 16.47 3.19
N VAL A 168 10.15 15.72 3.93
CA VAL A 168 11.60 15.91 4.00
C VAL A 168 12.36 14.71 3.48
N ALA A 169 11.83 13.50 3.71
CA ALA A 169 12.48 12.24 3.39
C ALA A 169 11.45 11.16 3.05
N ASN A 170 11.90 9.96 2.75
CA ASN A 170 11.08 8.77 2.69
C ASN A 170 11.70 7.67 3.57
N VAL A 171 10.85 6.90 4.23
CA VAL A 171 11.23 5.66 4.90
C VAL A 171 10.83 4.47 4.03
N TYR A 172 11.69 3.47 3.97
CA TYR A 172 11.49 2.21 3.26
C TYR A 172 11.65 1.06 4.24
N VAL A 173 10.72 0.12 4.21
CA VAL A 173 10.80 -1.11 5.00
C VAL A 173 10.77 -2.29 4.05
N SER A 174 11.79 -3.13 4.12
CA SER A 174 11.96 -4.25 3.19
C SER A 174 12.14 -5.57 3.93
N ALA A 175 11.43 -6.60 3.46
CA ALA A 175 11.62 -7.99 3.87
C ALA A 175 11.09 -8.93 2.77
N TYR A 176 11.74 -10.07 2.56
CA TYR A 176 11.32 -11.12 1.62
C TYR A 176 11.00 -10.59 0.20
N GLY A 177 11.83 -9.69 -0.31
CA GLY A 177 11.63 -9.10 -1.63
C GLY A 177 10.45 -8.11 -1.75
N GLN A 178 9.75 -7.83 -0.65
CA GLN A 178 8.75 -6.78 -0.57
C GLN A 178 9.39 -5.49 -0.04
N THR A 179 8.94 -4.35 -0.55
CA THR A 179 9.32 -3.03 -0.03
C THR A 179 8.06 -2.18 0.05
N VAL A 180 7.84 -1.60 1.22
CA VAL A 180 6.83 -0.57 1.45
C VAL A 180 7.50 0.72 1.84
N SER A 181 6.90 1.85 1.51
CA SER A 181 7.46 3.16 1.80
C SER A 181 6.41 4.14 2.30
N SER A 182 6.86 5.13 3.03
CA SER A 182 6.05 6.27 3.45
C SER A 182 6.86 7.56 3.39
N PRO A 183 6.27 8.68 2.95
CA PRO A 183 6.85 9.99 3.15
C PRO A 183 7.05 10.26 4.64
N LEU A 184 8.16 10.90 4.98
CA LEU A 184 8.46 11.43 6.30
C LEU A 184 8.27 12.94 6.30
N ILE A 185 7.38 13.42 7.16
CA ILE A 185 7.08 14.85 7.33
C ILE A 185 7.67 15.39 8.63
N ALA A 186 8.02 16.68 8.62
CA ALA A 186 8.51 17.37 9.81
C ALA A 186 7.39 17.54 10.86
N THR A 187 7.67 17.19 12.10
CA THR A 187 6.72 17.33 13.22
C THR A 187 6.71 18.74 13.82
N GLU A 188 7.71 19.56 13.47
CA GLU A 188 7.92 20.92 13.98
C GLU A 188 8.43 21.86 12.88
N THR A 189 8.31 23.16 13.11
CA THR A 189 8.88 24.19 12.24
C THR A 189 10.24 24.61 12.78
N LEU A 190 11.28 24.65 11.92
CA LEU A 190 12.60 25.18 12.23
C LEU A 190 12.90 26.39 11.35
N THR A 191 13.22 27.52 11.96
CA THR A 191 13.64 28.73 11.26
C THR A 191 15.14 28.68 10.94
N ALA A 192 15.53 29.36 9.88
CA ALA A 192 16.95 29.53 9.58
C ALA A 192 17.66 30.38 10.63
N ASN A 193 18.90 30.01 10.95
CA ASN A 193 19.77 30.85 11.77
C ASN A 193 20.10 32.17 11.06
N ASN A 194 19.98 33.29 11.75
CA ASN A 194 20.38 34.62 11.23
C ASN A 194 21.88 34.75 10.99
N ASP A 195 22.72 33.82 11.49
CA ASP A 195 24.16 33.86 11.33
C ASP A 195 24.63 33.69 9.86
N SER A 196 23.85 32.96 9.04
CA SER A 196 24.14 32.84 7.61
C SER A 196 23.93 34.18 6.86
N ALA A 197 22.95 34.95 7.24
CA ALA A 197 22.73 36.31 6.72
C ALA A 197 23.84 37.27 7.14
N SER A 198 24.42 37.06 8.34
CA SER A 198 25.60 37.83 8.84
C SER A 198 26.87 37.51 8.02
N LEU A 199 27.11 36.24 7.66
CA LEU A 199 28.24 35.86 6.84
C LEU A 199 28.17 36.41 5.41
N TRP A 200 26.97 36.35 4.78
CA TRP A 200 26.75 36.94 3.46
C TRP A 200 26.86 38.50 3.52
N ARG A 201 26.35 39.15 4.54
CA ARG A 201 26.58 40.62 4.72
C ARG A 201 28.04 40.95 4.96
N LYS A 202 28.78 40.14 5.73
CA LYS A 202 30.22 40.33 5.92
C LYS A 202 30.96 40.14 4.61
N PHE A 203 30.60 39.10 3.83
CA PHE A 203 31.21 38.83 2.51
C PHE A 203 30.92 39.94 1.51
N LEU A 204 29.67 40.42 1.40
CA LEU A 204 29.29 41.54 0.53
C LEU A 204 29.90 42.87 0.96
N ASN A 205 30.18 43.08 2.26
CA ASN A 205 30.84 44.27 2.74
C ASN A 205 32.34 44.29 2.46
N ILE A 206 32.97 43.15 2.21
CA ILE A 206 34.37 43.05 1.76
C ILE A 206 34.51 43.63 0.34
N PHE A 207 33.52 43.43 -0.53
CA PHE A 207 33.53 43.92 -1.92
C PHE A 207 32.89 45.33 -2.09
N LYS A 208 32.44 45.97 -1.01
CA LYS A 208 31.91 47.34 -1.03
C LYS A 208 32.88 48.40 -0.48
N LYS A 209 34.09 48.01 -0.16
CA LYS A 209 35.16 48.98 0.22
C LYS A 209 36.12 49.11 -0.97
N ASP A 210 35.70 49.96 -1.92
CA ASP A 210 36.49 50.82 -2.79
C ASP A 210 35.64 52.02 -3.19
#